data_84189940e164c27198720fa5710af989
#
_entry.id   84189940e164c27198720fa5710af989
#
_cell.length_a   1.000
_cell.length_b   1.000
_cell.length_c   1.000
_cell.angle_alpha   90.00
_cell.angle_beta   90.00
_cell.angle_gamma   90.00
#
_symmetry.space_group_name_H-M   'P 1'
#
loop_
_entity.id
_entity.type
_entity.pdbx_description
1 polymer ?
#
loop_
_entity_poly.entity_id
_entity_poly.type
_entity_poly.pdbx_seq_one_letter_code
_entity_poly.pdbx_strand_id
1 'polypeptide(L)'
;MQAGEAVSFASRIGPNAILQLLPVLEAQLGMEKTRTILKCAGLKALPDGLSMIAEEDAARLHQAVRHLAPEQASAILYQAGIRTADYILAHRIPKLAQHLLRILPAFVAARALSRAIAQHAWTFAGSGQFRVVTPWQFEIAHNPLIHGEHSDTCLCAWHAAVFERLYRMLVSRHARCEETSCGAHNGAGFCTFVFTRR
;
A
#
# COMPACT_ATOMS: atom_id res chain seq x y z
N MET A 1 14.25 3.86 41.68
CA MET A 1 14.64 3.46 40.31
C MET A 1 13.41 3.67 39.44
N GLN A 2 13.32 4.79 38.72
CA GLN A 2 12.22 5.06 37.79
C GLN A 2 12.56 4.33 36.47
N ALA A 3 11.68 3.41 36.09
CA ALA A 3 11.72 2.81 34.75
C ALA A 3 11.42 3.92 33.74
N GLY A 4 12.39 4.25 32.91
CA GLY A 4 12.20 5.18 31.82
C GLY A 4 11.14 4.64 30.85
N GLU A 5 10.05 5.38 30.69
CA GLU A 5 9.11 5.19 29.60
C GLU A 5 9.90 5.33 28.28
N ALA A 6 10.07 4.21 27.60
CA ALA A 6 10.55 4.23 26.23
C ALA A 6 9.49 4.97 25.40
N VAL A 7 9.81 6.21 24.98
CA VAL A 7 9.00 6.92 24.01
C VAL A 7 9.05 6.09 22.73
N SER A 8 8.01 5.28 22.52
CA SER A 8 7.77 4.60 21.27
C SER A 8 7.53 5.69 20.22
N PHE A 9 8.52 5.95 19.40
CA PHE A 9 8.31 6.75 18.20
C PHE A 9 7.32 5.96 17.33
N ALA A 10 6.05 6.37 17.35
CA ALA A 10 5.03 5.75 16.52
C ALA A 10 5.55 5.68 15.08
N SER A 11 5.62 4.48 14.53
CA SER A 11 6.04 4.26 13.16
C SER A 11 5.08 4.97 12.20
N ARG A 12 5.59 5.51 11.10
CA ARG A 12 4.84 6.40 10.24
C ARG A 12 4.72 5.85 8.82
N ILE A 13 3.58 6.13 8.20
CA ILE A 13 3.28 5.79 6.80
C ILE A 13 2.78 7.04 6.05
N GLY A 14 2.81 7.02 4.73
CA GLY A 14 2.29 8.10 3.91
C GLY A 14 0.77 8.29 4.05
N PRO A 15 0.26 9.53 4.06
CA PRO A 15 -1.16 9.81 4.27
C PRO A 15 -2.07 9.27 3.17
N ASN A 16 -1.52 8.94 2.00
CA ASN A 16 -2.28 8.40 0.88
C ASN A 16 -2.84 7.00 1.13
N ALA A 17 -2.34 6.26 2.12
CA ALA A 17 -2.95 5.01 2.58
C ALA A 17 -4.38 5.23 3.13
N ILE A 18 -4.68 6.44 3.60
CA ILE A 18 -6.02 6.88 4.03
C ILE A 18 -6.69 7.74 2.95
N LEU A 19 -6.04 8.82 2.50
CA LEU A 19 -6.66 9.84 1.65
C LEU A 19 -7.17 9.31 0.32
N GLN A 20 -6.48 8.33 -0.29
CA GLN A 20 -6.92 7.75 -1.55
C GLN A 20 -7.98 6.65 -1.37
N LEU A 21 -8.15 6.15 -0.16
CA LEU A 21 -9.17 5.16 0.18
C LEU A 21 -10.55 5.82 0.39
N LEU A 22 -10.61 7.02 0.98
CA LEU A 22 -11.86 7.71 1.30
C LEU A 22 -12.82 7.86 0.11
N PRO A 23 -12.41 8.44 -1.03
CA PRO A 23 -13.34 8.62 -2.16
C PRO A 23 -13.79 7.29 -2.77
N VAL A 24 -13.02 6.21 -2.61
CA VAL A 24 -13.43 4.87 -3.05
C VAL A 24 -14.51 4.31 -2.14
N LEU A 25 -14.35 4.48 -0.81
CA LEU A 25 -15.37 4.08 0.16
C LEU A 25 -16.69 4.81 -0.09
N GLU A 26 -16.65 6.13 -0.26
CA GLU A 26 -17.83 6.94 -0.53
C GLU A 26 -18.54 6.52 -1.82
N ALA A 27 -17.78 6.28 -2.90
CA ALA A 27 -18.33 5.89 -4.17
C ALA A 27 -18.94 4.48 -4.18
N GLN A 28 -18.35 3.52 -3.45
CA GLN A 28 -18.78 2.12 -3.48
C GLN A 28 -19.75 1.76 -2.36
N LEU A 29 -19.64 2.39 -1.20
CA LEU A 29 -20.43 2.04 -0.01
C LEU A 29 -21.41 3.14 0.43
N GLY A 30 -21.25 4.36 -0.11
CA GLY A 30 -22.01 5.54 0.31
C GLY A 30 -21.47 6.18 1.58
N MET A 31 -21.95 7.41 1.84
CA MET A 31 -21.46 8.26 2.95
C MET A 31 -21.69 7.67 4.34
N GLU A 32 -22.85 7.03 4.57
CA GLU A 32 -23.18 6.50 5.91
C GLU A 32 -22.28 5.33 6.30
N LYS A 33 -22.10 4.37 5.39
CA LYS A 33 -21.23 3.21 5.64
C LYS A 33 -19.77 3.63 5.76
N THR A 34 -19.34 4.62 4.97
CA THR A 34 -18.01 5.24 5.10
C THR A 34 -17.80 5.85 6.48
N ARG A 35 -18.74 6.64 6.99
CA ARG A 35 -18.67 7.19 8.36
C ARG A 35 -18.59 6.11 9.43
N THR A 36 -19.35 5.03 9.27
CA THR A 36 -19.30 3.88 10.18
C THR A 36 -17.92 3.23 10.18
N ILE A 37 -17.32 3.02 9.01
CA ILE A 37 -15.96 2.46 8.87
C ILE A 37 -14.93 3.39 9.54
N LEU A 38 -14.98 4.70 9.28
CA LEU A 38 -14.07 5.68 9.90
C LEU A 38 -14.19 5.70 11.42
N LYS A 39 -15.42 5.64 11.93
CA LYS A 39 -15.67 5.57 13.37
C LYS A 39 -15.13 4.27 13.99
N CYS A 40 -15.34 3.14 13.32
CA CYS A 40 -14.80 1.84 13.75
C CYS A 40 -13.26 1.84 13.75
N ALA A 41 -12.64 2.46 12.76
CA ALA A 41 -11.20 2.65 12.70
C ALA A 41 -10.66 3.60 13.79
N GLY A 42 -11.51 4.32 14.50
CA GLY A 42 -11.11 5.25 15.56
C GLY A 42 -10.31 6.44 15.07
N LEU A 43 -10.49 6.85 13.81
CA LEU A 43 -9.83 8.02 13.26
C LEU A 43 -10.40 9.29 13.86
N LYS A 44 -9.58 10.06 14.59
CA LYS A 44 -9.97 11.33 15.23
C LYS A 44 -10.06 12.49 14.26
N ALA A 45 -9.19 12.47 13.25
CA ALA A 45 -9.13 13.47 12.18
C ALA A 45 -8.60 12.84 10.90
N LEU A 46 -8.95 13.42 9.75
CA LEU A 46 -8.39 13.02 8.48
C LEU A 46 -6.99 13.65 8.29
N PRO A 47 -6.06 12.95 7.62
CA PRO A 47 -4.74 13.50 7.32
C PRO A 47 -4.81 14.80 6.52
N ASP A 48 -3.84 15.71 6.74
CA ASP A 48 -3.67 16.95 6.00
C ASP A 48 -3.08 16.77 4.59
N GLY A 49 -2.60 15.57 4.27
CA GLY A 49 -1.97 15.24 2.99
C GLY A 49 -0.51 15.67 2.88
N LEU A 50 0.01 16.40 3.85
CA LEU A 50 1.37 16.96 3.84
C LEU A 50 2.30 16.15 4.76
N SER A 51 1.81 15.76 5.91
CA SER A 51 2.57 15.07 6.97
C SER A 51 2.43 13.56 6.88
N MET A 52 3.46 12.84 7.34
CA MET A 52 3.37 11.40 7.58
C MET A 52 2.44 11.14 8.77
N ILE A 53 1.65 10.08 8.69
CA ILE A 53 0.66 9.69 9.70
C ILE A 53 1.16 8.48 10.51
N ALA A 54 0.54 8.23 11.66
CA ALA A 54 0.75 6.98 12.40
C ALA A 54 0.31 5.80 11.54
N GLU A 55 1.14 4.78 11.42
CA GLU A 55 0.81 3.60 10.59
C GLU A 55 -0.37 2.83 11.13
N GLU A 56 -0.60 2.89 12.45
CA GLU A 56 -1.74 2.29 13.12
C GLU A 56 -3.08 2.88 12.65
N ASP A 57 -3.12 4.17 12.31
CA ASP A 57 -4.33 4.80 11.79
C ASP A 57 -4.69 4.21 10.41
N ALA A 58 -3.69 4.06 9.54
CA ALA A 58 -3.89 3.42 8.23
C ALA A 58 -4.26 1.94 8.40
N ALA A 59 -3.55 1.21 9.28
CA ALA A 59 -3.84 -0.19 9.57
C ALA A 59 -5.29 -0.39 10.03
N ARG A 60 -5.73 0.37 11.06
CA ARG A 60 -7.11 0.28 11.57
C ARG A 60 -8.16 0.59 10.51
N LEU A 61 -7.89 1.56 9.62
CA LEU A 61 -8.84 1.85 8.53
C LEU A 61 -8.93 0.70 7.54
N HIS A 62 -7.80 0.15 7.09
CA HIS A 62 -7.77 -0.99 6.18
C HIS A 62 -8.43 -2.23 6.79
N GLN A 63 -8.19 -2.50 8.07
CA GLN A 63 -8.82 -3.59 8.83
C GLN A 63 -10.34 -3.37 8.97
N ALA A 64 -10.78 -2.15 9.30
CA ALA A 64 -12.19 -1.81 9.40
C ALA A 64 -12.92 -2.02 8.06
N VAL A 65 -12.28 -1.72 6.92
CA VAL A 65 -12.84 -2.01 5.59
C VAL A 65 -13.01 -3.52 5.39
N ARG A 66 -11.99 -4.32 5.72
CA ARG A 66 -12.07 -5.78 5.59
C ARG A 66 -13.14 -6.39 6.50
N HIS A 67 -13.28 -5.84 7.70
CA HIS A 67 -14.25 -6.32 8.67
C HIS A 67 -15.70 -5.94 8.33
N LEU A 68 -15.94 -4.69 7.91
CA LEU A 68 -17.30 -4.15 7.70
C LEU A 68 -17.82 -4.29 6.26
N ALA A 69 -16.94 -4.60 5.30
CA ALA A 69 -17.29 -4.82 3.91
C ALA A 69 -16.47 -5.98 3.30
N PRO A 70 -16.47 -7.20 3.90
CA PRO A 70 -15.56 -8.29 3.53
C PRO A 70 -15.65 -8.68 2.06
N GLU A 71 -16.83 -8.72 1.48
CA GLU A 71 -17.05 -9.10 0.07
C GLU A 71 -16.48 -8.06 -0.92
N GLN A 72 -16.45 -6.78 -0.52
CA GLN A 72 -16.00 -5.67 -1.38
C GLN A 72 -14.59 -5.19 -1.01
N ALA A 73 -14.05 -5.61 0.14
CA ALA A 73 -12.81 -5.08 0.70
C ALA A 73 -11.63 -5.15 -0.27
N SER A 74 -11.42 -6.31 -0.91
CA SER A 74 -10.33 -6.48 -1.87
C SER A 74 -10.43 -5.52 -3.04
N ALA A 75 -11.64 -5.36 -3.62
CA ALA A 75 -11.89 -4.45 -4.73
C ALA A 75 -11.71 -2.97 -4.32
N ILE A 76 -12.22 -2.59 -3.14
CA ILE A 76 -12.09 -1.24 -2.58
C ILE A 76 -10.61 -0.91 -2.37
N LEU A 77 -9.87 -1.79 -1.69
CA LEU A 77 -8.45 -1.58 -1.40
C LEU A 77 -7.61 -1.56 -2.67
N TYR A 78 -7.94 -2.41 -3.64
CA TYR A 78 -7.29 -2.39 -4.96
C TYR A 78 -7.51 -1.04 -5.67
N GLN A 79 -8.74 -0.54 -5.73
CA GLN A 79 -9.03 0.75 -6.35
C GLN A 79 -8.33 1.92 -5.60
N ALA A 80 -8.28 1.87 -4.28
CA ALA A 80 -7.52 2.84 -3.49
C ALA A 80 -6.02 2.79 -3.80
N GLY A 81 -5.46 1.60 -4.03
CA GLY A 81 -4.07 1.40 -4.46
C GLY A 81 -3.81 2.03 -5.83
N ILE A 82 -4.70 1.83 -6.81
CA ILE A 82 -4.63 2.48 -8.13
C ILE A 82 -4.59 4.01 -7.98
N ARG A 83 -5.51 4.59 -7.18
CA ARG A 83 -5.55 6.04 -6.93
C ARG A 83 -4.28 6.54 -6.25
N THR A 84 -3.73 5.77 -5.30
CA THR A 84 -2.46 6.09 -4.65
C THR A 84 -1.32 6.14 -5.65
N ALA A 85 -1.23 5.17 -6.56
CA ALA A 85 -0.21 5.17 -7.61
C ALA A 85 -0.40 6.33 -8.60
N ASP A 86 -1.64 6.67 -8.97
CA ASP A 86 -1.94 7.82 -9.82
C ASP A 86 -1.52 9.14 -9.15
N TYR A 87 -1.75 9.27 -7.84
CA TYR A 87 -1.23 10.40 -7.06
C TYR A 87 0.30 10.46 -7.08
N ILE A 88 0.98 9.33 -6.88
CA ILE A 88 2.45 9.24 -6.93
C ILE A 88 2.96 9.66 -8.32
N LEU A 89 2.36 9.17 -9.40
CA LEU A 89 2.69 9.55 -10.78
C LEU A 89 2.49 11.04 -11.04
N ALA A 90 1.42 11.63 -10.50
CA ALA A 90 1.11 13.03 -10.71
C ALA A 90 2.02 13.97 -9.92
N HIS A 91 2.38 13.61 -8.68
CA HIS A 91 2.95 14.55 -7.71
C HIS A 91 4.34 14.18 -7.17
N ARG A 92 4.78 12.92 -7.30
CA ARG A 92 6.02 12.45 -6.67
C ARG A 92 7.10 12.04 -7.67
N ILE A 93 6.73 11.61 -8.87
CA ILE A 93 7.68 11.21 -9.91
C ILE A 93 7.79 12.32 -10.96
N PRO A 94 8.98 12.94 -11.15
CA PRO A 94 9.17 13.97 -12.16
C PRO A 94 8.79 13.49 -13.57
N LYS A 95 8.14 14.32 -14.35
CA LYS A 95 7.69 13.97 -15.73
C LYS A 95 8.81 13.49 -16.62
N LEU A 96 10.00 14.08 -16.50
CA LEU A 96 11.19 13.64 -17.24
C LEU A 96 11.57 12.20 -16.87
N ALA A 97 11.58 11.85 -15.58
CA ALA A 97 11.87 10.48 -15.14
C ALA A 97 10.83 9.49 -15.66
N GLN A 98 9.54 9.87 -15.65
CA GLN A 98 8.48 9.04 -16.24
C GLN A 98 8.70 8.82 -17.75
N HIS A 99 9.07 9.88 -18.49
CA HIS A 99 9.35 9.77 -19.92
C HIS A 99 10.54 8.83 -20.17
N LEU A 100 11.64 9.01 -19.45
CA LEU A 100 12.83 8.16 -19.57
C LEU A 100 12.50 6.69 -19.30
N LEU A 101 11.76 6.39 -18.23
CA LEU A 101 11.39 5.00 -17.91
C LEU A 101 10.56 4.36 -19.04
N ARG A 102 9.66 5.11 -19.69
CA ARG A 102 8.79 4.59 -20.77
C ARG A 102 9.53 4.27 -22.06
N ILE A 103 10.65 4.93 -22.34
CA ILE A 103 11.44 4.69 -23.57
C ILE A 103 12.53 3.62 -23.36
N LEU A 104 12.86 3.29 -22.12
CA LEU A 104 13.84 2.25 -21.79
C LEU A 104 13.27 0.86 -22.06
N PRO A 105 14.12 -0.13 -22.41
CA PRO A 105 13.73 -1.54 -22.39
C PRO A 105 13.16 -1.93 -21.03
N ALA A 106 12.08 -2.73 -21.02
CA ALA A 106 11.32 -3.04 -19.81
C ALA A 106 12.17 -3.59 -18.64
N PHE A 107 13.23 -4.37 -18.95
CA PHE A 107 14.13 -4.91 -17.92
C PHE A 107 14.98 -3.82 -17.27
N VAL A 108 15.38 -2.77 -18.01
CA VAL A 108 16.12 -1.62 -17.47
C VAL A 108 15.19 -0.74 -16.65
N ALA A 109 14.01 -0.42 -17.21
CA ALA A 109 12.99 0.38 -16.53
C ALA A 109 12.54 -0.28 -15.21
N ALA A 110 12.28 -1.60 -15.21
CA ALA A 110 11.93 -2.35 -14.01
C ALA A 110 13.02 -2.26 -12.94
N ARG A 111 14.27 -2.38 -13.34
CA ARG A 111 15.42 -2.30 -12.42
C ARG A 111 15.57 -0.91 -11.82
N ALA A 112 15.38 0.13 -12.62
CA ALA A 112 15.42 1.52 -12.14
C ALA A 112 14.23 1.83 -11.22
N LEU A 113 13.02 1.46 -11.63
CA LEU A 113 11.80 1.71 -10.86
C LEU A 113 11.80 0.94 -9.53
N SER A 114 12.18 -0.34 -9.52
CA SER A 114 12.23 -1.14 -8.28
C SER A 114 13.20 -0.56 -7.25
N ARG A 115 14.35 -0.04 -7.70
CA ARG A 115 15.29 0.66 -6.81
C ARG A 115 14.70 1.95 -6.24
N ALA A 116 14.02 2.74 -7.09
CA ALA A 116 13.35 3.96 -6.64
C ALA A 116 12.23 3.66 -5.63
N ILE A 117 11.44 2.60 -5.85
CA ILE A 117 10.44 2.13 -4.89
C ILE A 117 11.09 1.76 -3.56
N ALA A 118 12.20 1.00 -3.59
CA ALA A 118 12.91 0.61 -2.37
C ALA A 118 13.43 1.81 -1.57
N GLN A 119 13.95 2.84 -2.23
CA GLN A 119 14.40 4.08 -1.58
C GLN A 119 13.29 4.85 -0.85
N HIS A 120 12.03 4.64 -1.27
CA HIS A 120 10.86 5.31 -0.70
C HIS A 120 9.94 4.34 0.07
N ALA A 121 10.42 3.14 0.38
CA ALA A 121 9.60 2.09 1.01
C ALA A 121 8.99 2.51 2.34
N TRP A 122 9.66 3.35 3.12
CA TRP A 122 9.17 3.91 4.36
C TRP A 122 7.82 4.64 4.22
N THR A 123 7.45 5.10 3.01
CA THR A 123 6.18 5.80 2.77
C THR A 123 4.98 4.86 2.68
N PHE A 124 5.18 3.57 2.44
CA PHE A 124 4.09 2.59 2.27
C PHE A 124 4.28 1.32 3.11
N ALA A 125 5.51 0.99 3.50
CA ALA A 125 5.79 -0.15 4.36
C ALA A 125 5.83 0.20 5.85
N GLY A 126 5.91 1.50 6.21
CA GLY A 126 5.95 1.94 7.60
C GLY A 126 7.13 1.32 8.34
N SER A 127 6.85 0.66 9.48
CA SER A 127 7.80 -0.13 10.26
C SER A 127 8.18 -1.46 9.60
N GLY A 128 7.44 -1.90 8.59
CA GLY A 128 7.70 -3.12 7.85
C GLY A 128 8.98 -3.02 7.03
N GLN A 129 9.54 -4.18 6.69
CA GLN A 129 10.77 -4.28 5.91
C GLN A 129 10.44 -4.63 4.46
N PHE A 130 10.61 -3.66 3.57
CA PHE A 130 10.45 -3.86 2.13
C PHE A 130 11.75 -4.39 1.50
N ARG A 131 11.63 -5.41 0.66
CA ARG A 131 12.75 -5.99 -0.08
C ARG A 131 12.41 -6.17 -1.56
N VAL A 132 13.33 -5.78 -2.43
CA VAL A 132 13.32 -6.12 -3.85
C VAL A 132 14.09 -7.43 -4.03
N VAL A 133 13.37 -8.54 -4.21
CA VAL A 133 13.98 -9.86 -4.49
C VAL A 133 14.51 -9.90 -5.91
N THR A 134 13.67 -9.48 -6.84
CA THR A 134 14.04 -9.21 -8.24
C THR A 134 13.30 -7.94 -8.69
N PRO A 135 13.64 -7.33 -9.82
CA PRO A 135 12.86 -6.23 -10.37
C PRO A 135 11.38 -6.56 -10.65
N TRP A 136 11.01 -7.86 -10.55
CA TRP A 136 9.67 -8.39 -10.79
C TRP A 136 9.08 -9.14 -9.58
N GLN A 137 9.73 -9.02 -8.41
CA GLN A 137 9.25 -9.63 -7.18
C GLN A 137 9.64 -8.79 -5.98
N PHE A 138 8.65 -8.42 -5.17
CA PHE A 138 8.82 -7.65 -3.94
C PHE A 138 8.32 -8.43 -2.74
N GLU A 139 8.86 -8.10 -1.57
CA GLU A 139 8.43 -8.64 -0.29
C GLU A 139 8.31 -7.53 0.76
N ILE A 140 7.32 -7.67 1.63
CA ILE A 140 7.16 -6.84 2.83
C ILE A 140 7.05 -7.78 4.03
N ALA A 141 8.07 -7.76 4.90
CA ALA A 141 8.01 -8.42 6.20
C ALA A 141 7.39 -7.47 7.23
N HIS A 142 6.66 -8.01 8.19
CA HIS A 142 6.01 -7.24 9.26
C HIS A 142 5.14 -6.10 8.74
N ASN A 143 4.34 -6.36 7.70
CA ASN A 143 3.50 -5.34 7.07
C ASN A 143 2.47 -4.78 8.07
N PRO A 144 2.55 -3.47 8.44
CA PRO A 144 1.70 -2.88 9.44
C PRO A 144 0.21 -2.90 9.08
N LEU A 145 -0.14 -2.84 7.78
CA LEU A 145 -1.54 -2.78 7.34
C LEU A 145 -2.33 -4.07 7.60
N ILE A 146 -1.63 -5.17 7.95
CA ILE A 146 -2.23 -6.47 8.28
C ILE A 146 -1.78 -6.99 9.65
N HIS A 147 -1.14 -6.13 10.46
CA HIS A 147 -0.63 -6.52 11.77
C HIS A 147 -1.76 -7.05 12.66
N GLY A 148 -1.57 -8.25 13.22
CA GLY A 148 -2.57 -8.90 14.08
C GLY A 148 -3.74 -9.54 13.34
N GLU A 149 -3.79 -9.50 12.01
CA GLU A 149 -4.82 -10.22 11.26
C GLU A 149 -4.40 -11.65 10.94
N HIS A 150 -5.41 -12.53 10.87
CA HIS A 150 -5.29 -13.90 10.40
C HIS A 150 -6.27 -14.11 9.24
N SER A 151 -5.80 -14.71 8.14
CA SER A 151 -6.61 -14.91 6.95
C SER A 151 -6.09 -16.05 6.10
N ASP A 152 -7.00 -16.81 5.49
CA ASP A 152 -6.67 -17.83 4.50
C ASP A 152 -6.50 -17.25 3.08
N THR A 153 -6.72 -15.94 2.93
CA THR A 153 -6.56 -15.23 1.65
C THR A 153 -5.59 -14.07 1.79
N CYS A 154 -5.04 -13.63 0.67
CA CYS A 154 -4.17 -12.45 0.61
C CYS A 154 -4.94 -11.16 0.92
N LEU A 155 -4.37 -10.31 1.79
CA LEU A 155 -5.02 -9.09 2.30
C LEU A 155 -4.44 -7.78 1.74
N CYS A 156 -3.31 -7.83 1.02
CA CYS A 156 -2.55 -6.65 0.64
C CYS A 156 -2.89 -6.13 -0.77
N ALA A 157 -4.15 -6.22 -1.18
CA ALA A 157 -4.62 -5.75 -2.49
C ALA A 157 -4.23 -4.29 -2.79
N TRP A 158 -4.17 -3.43 -1.76
CA TRP A 158 -3.72 -2.05 -1.91
C TRP A 158 -2.27 -1.95 -2.40
N HIS A 159 -1.34 -2.69 -1.78
CA HIS A 159 0.06 -2.70 -2.20
C HIS A 159 0.22 -3.28 -3.61
N ALA A 160 -0.42 -4.43 -3.89
CA ALA A 160 -0.40 -5.04 -5.21
C ALA A 160 -0.85 -4.07 -6.30
N ALA A 161 -1.94 -3.32 -6.05
CA ALA A 161 -2.47 -2.34 -6.97
C ALA A 161 -1.55 -1.13 -7.17
N VAL A 162 -0.92 -0.62 -6.10
CA VAL A 162 0.08 0.46 -6.20
C VAL A 162 1.24 0.01 -7.10
N PHE A 163 1.80 -1.16 -6.84
CA PHE A 163 2.92 -1.69 -7.61
C PHE A 163 2.54 -1.97 -9.06
N GLU A 164 1.38 -2.61 -9.29
CA GLU A 164 0.88 -2.87 -10.64
C GLU A 164 0.72 -1.59 -11.43
N ARG A 165 0.06 -0.59 -10.86
CA ARG A 165 -0.22 0.66 -11.58
C ARG A 165 1.05 1.40 -11.96
N LEU A 166 2.03 1.50 -11.06
CA LEU A 166 3.33 2.10 -11.35
C LEU A 166 4.04 1.36 -12.49
N TYR A 167 4.07 0.03 -12.46
CA TYR A 167 4.69 -0.78 -13.50
C TYR A 167 3.97 -0.68 -14.84
N ARG A 168 2.64 -0.67 -14.84
CA ARG A 168 1.85 -0.49 -16.07
C ARG A 168 2.10 0.84 -16.74
N MET A 169 2.29 1.89 -15.95
CA MET A 169 2.47 3.24 -16.46
C MET A 169 3.92 3.54 -16.87
N LEU A 170 4.92 2.87 -16.28
CA LEU A 170 6.33 3.26 -16.42
C LEU A 170 7.23 2.16 -17.02
N VAL A 171 6.79 0.89 -17.03
CA VAL A 171 7.61 -0.25 -17.44
C VAL A 171 6.97 -1.04 -18.59
N SER A 172 5.76 -1.56 -18.37
CA SER A 172 5.04 -2.39 -19.35
C SER A 172 3.52 -2.29 -19.13
N ARG A 173 2.78 -1.87 -20.15
CA ARG A 173 1.30 -1.78 -20.11
C ARG A 173 0.61 -3.10 -19.76
N HIS A 174 1.29 -4.22 -19.95
CA HIS A 174 0.77 -5.56 -19.69
C HIS A 174 1.18 -6.11 -18.31
N ALA A 175 1.93 -5.34 -17.51
CA ALA A 175 2.30 -5.77 -16.17
C ALA A 175 1.06 -6.01 -15.31
N ARG A 176 1.06 -7.14 -14.60
CA ARG A 176 0.12 -7.49 -13.53
C ARG A 176 0.92 -7.79 -12.27
N CYS A 177 0.40 -7.40 -11.13
CA CYS A 177 1.03 -7.66 -9.84
C CYS A 177 0.03 -8.37 -8.94
N GLU A 178 0.42 -9.53 -8.45
CA GLU A 178 -0.41 -10.34 -7.56
C GLU A 178 0.33 -10.58 -6.24
N GLU A 179 -0.39 -10.52 -5.13
CA GLU A 179 0.10 -11.02 -3.85
C GLU A 179 -0.01 -12.54 -3.85
N THR A 180 1.12 -13.25 -3.82
CA THR A 180 1.17 -14.72 -3.87
C THR A 180 1.36 -15.37 -2.51
N SER A 181 1.79 -14.59 -1.50
CA SER A 181 1.90 -15.00 -0.10
C SER A 181 1.56 -13.79 0.76
N CYS A 182 0.86 -14.00 1.87
CA CYS A 182 0.45 -12.95 2.79
C CYS A 182 0.94 -13.22 4.20
N GLY A 183 1.50 -12.21 4.86
CA GLY A 183 1.95 -12.30 6.25
C GLY A 183 0.83 -12.56 7.27
N ALA A 184 -0.44 -12.41 6.88
CA ALA A 184 -1.60 -12.78 7.69
C ALA A 184 -1.94 -14.29 7.61
N HIS A 185 -1.34 -15.01 6.67
CA HIS A 185 -1.53 -16.46 6.54
C HIS A 185 -0.61 -17.21 7.50
N ASN A 186 -1.10 -18.30 8.08
CA ASN A 186 -0.35 -19.09 9.06
C ASN A 186 1.03 -19.51 8.55
N GLY A 187 2.08 -19.07 9.25
CA GLY A 187 3.48 -19.39 8.93
C GLY A 187 4.13 -18.53 7.86
N ALA A 188 3.42 -17.64 7.19
CA ALA A 188 4.03 -16.70 6.28
C ALA A 188 4.68 -15.54 7.08
N GLY A 189 5.99 -15.34 6.94
CA GLY A 189 6.70 -14.24 7.61
C GLY A 189 6.61 -12.91 6.86
N PHE A 190 6.09 -12.92 5.62
CA PHE A 190 6.08 -11.77 4.72
C PHE A 190 4.99 -11.87 3.65
N CYS A 191 4.61 -10.70 3.11
CA CYS A 191 3.77 -10.58 1.92
C CYS A 191 4.66 -10.58 0.69
N THR A 192 4.39 -11.45 -0.29
CA THR A 192 5.14 -11.54 -1.56
C THR A 192 4.28 -11.06 -2.70
N PHE A 193 4.83 -10.15 -3.51
CA PHE A 193 4.20 -9.56 -4.69
C PHE A 193 4.97 -9.96 -5.93
N VAL A 194 4.33 -10.63 -6.87
CA VAL A 194 4.95 -11.14 -8.10
C VAL A 194 4.33 -10.48 -9.32
N PHE A 195 5.19 -10.03 -10.23
CA PHE A 195 4.77 -9.43 -11.49
C PHE A 195 4.78 -10.46 -12.61
N THR A 196 3.69 -10.49 -13.37
CA THR A 196 3.57 -11.20 -14.65
C THR A 196 3.52 -10.20 -15.80
N ARG A 197 4.00 -10.63 -16.96
CA ARG A 197 3.97 -9.89 -18.24
C ARG A 197 3.33 -10.83 -19.26
N ARG A 198 2.10 -10.59 -19.58
CA ARG A 198 1.42 -11.26 -20.69
C ARG A 198 1.23 -10.32 -21.86
#